data_df9da8907cff6f0759ae4e0d1a81e706
#
_entry.id   df9da8907cff6f0759ae4e0d1a81e706
#
_cell.length_a   1.000
_cell.length_b   1.000
_cell.length_c   1.000
_cell.angle_alpha   90.00
_cell.angle_beta   90.00
_cell.angle_gamma   90.00
#
_symmetry.space_group_name_H-M   'P 1'
#
loop_
_entity.id
_entity.type
_entity.pdbx_description
1 polymer ?
#
loop_
_entity_poly.entity_id
_entity_poly.type
_entity_poly.pdbx_seq_one_letter_code
_entity_poly.pdbx_strand_id
1 'polypeptide(L)'
;MRISLQREAGPERLPVYRQIAEQIRSEIEAERLAAGARLPAIRDLAKSLRVHRDTVALAYEELASAGVVESTVGRGTFVRAARKLNGAAPLAFQPELSPIAERLLELERSRPRFGSAGEAVPMHSLVPDPSLYPADAFRRVLNRVLTEGGAPLFQYGGTQGHPRMLETMAAHLRKAGIEIDADGIILCHGASQGISLALRLFAATGDVIAAEEPTYQNVLSAATGLGLRTAPIPMRDDGLDLAVLERTLARPEVKALYTLPTFHNPIGTTTSLEHRQALLAIAARCGKPVIEDGYEADLRFAGKPVPALAALDRSGLVIHLSSFSKSLFPGVRIGAIAARGRAVDALLALKAASDLSDAMPLQAALAEFLAAGEYDRHLARLRRVLLARRDAVLEALAEHLPSGARWTTPEGGYQIWVELPEGIDTRDLLADAVGAGVLFAPGSQFNHDGRASRCLRLSFAMADAAMLRRGVAALGRVLEARLGAAARPAAVHI
;
A
#
# COMPACT_ATOMS: atom_id res chain seq x y z
N MET A 1 -28.35 -11.47 -22.67
CA MET A 1 -27.33 -11.62 -21.62
C MET A 1 -28.05 -12.01 -20.32
N ARG A 2 -27.76 -13.16 -19.76
CA ARG A 2 -28.25 -13.59 -18.44
C ARG A 2 -27.10 -13.56 -17.46
N ILE A 3 -27.17 -12.73 -16.42
CA ILE A 3 -26.17 -12.65 -15.36
C ILE A 3 -26.78 -13.27 -14.10
N SER A 4 -26.05 -14.22 -13.51
CA SER A 4 -26.44 -14.91 -12.27
C SER A 4 -25.50 -14.48 -11.15
N LEU A 5 -26.06 -13.95 -10.06
CA LEU A 5 -25.29 -13.47 -8.92
C LEU A 5 -25.33 -14.46 -7.77
N GLN A 6 -24.17 -14.88 -7.31
CA GLN A 6 -24.04 -15.64 -6.07
C GLN A 6 -24.18 -14.67 -4.90
N ARG A 7 -25.21 -14.85 -4.05
CA ARG A 7 -25.52 -13.96 -2.91
C ARG A 7 -25.19 -14.55 -1.54
N GLU A 8 -24.93 -15.85 -1.46
CA GLU A 8 -24.57 -16.51 -0.22
C GLU A 8 -23.12 -16.22 0.17
N ALA A 9 -22.85 -15.98 1.47
CA ALA A 9 -21.52 -15.68 1.96
C ALA A 9 -20.63 -16.92 1.95
N GLY A 10 -19.42 -16.83 1.34
CA GLY A 10 -18.42 -17.88 1.32
C GLY A 10 -17.01 -17.30 1.19
N PRO A 11 -15.96 -17.99 1.66
CA PRO A 11 -14.60 -17.48 1.73
C PRO A 11 -13.94 -17.15 0.37
N GLU A 12 -14.45 -17.71 -0.73
CA GLU A 12 -13.91 -17.50 -2.09
C GLU A 12 -14.80 -16.62 -2.99
N ARG A 13 -15.74 -15.89 -2.40
CA ARG A 13 -16.71 -15.13 -3.17
C ARG A 13 -16.12 -13.85 -3.77
N LEU A 14 -16.24 -13.71 -5.09
CA LEU A 14 -15.94 -12.45 -5.79
C LEU A 14 -16.99 -11.37 -5.43
N PRO A 15 -16.57 -10.09 -5.28
CA PRO A 15 -17.48 -8.96 -5.15
C PRO A 15 -18.51 -8.92 -6.27
N VAL A 16 -19.75 -8.50 -5.97
CA VAL A 16 -20.88 -8.53 -6.92
C VAL A 16 -20.54 -7.82 -8.24
N TYR A 17 -19.88 -6.66 -8.19
CA TYR A 17 -19.51 -5.95 -9.41
C TYR A 17 -18.53 -6.75 -10.29
N ARG A 18 -17.62 -7.52 -9.69
CA ARG A 18 -16.71 -8.41 -10.43
C ARG A 18 -17.42 -9.59 -11.03
N GLN A 19 -18.37 -10.19 -10.31
CA GLN A 19 -19.21 -11.24 -10.89
C GLN A 19 -19.95 -10.75 -12.13
N ILE A 20 -20.40 -9.50 -12.11
CA ILE A 20 -21.04 -8.86 -13.28
C ILE A 20 -20.01 -8.65 -14.39
N ALA A 21 -18.83 -8.09 -14.07
CA ALA A 21 -17.79 -7.81 -15.06
C ALA A 21 -17.27 -9.09 -15.72
N GLU A 22 -17.01 -10.15 -14.95
CA GLU A 22 -16.51 -11.42 -15.46
C GLU A 22 -17.53 -12.12 -16.36
N GLN A 23 -18.82 -12.12 -15.97
CA GLN A 23 -19.85 -12.71 -16.80
C GLN A 23 -20.04 -11.95 -18.12
N ILE A 24 -19.99 -10.61 -18.09
CA ILE A 24 -20.02 -9.80 -19.31
C ILE A 24 -18.78 -10.09 -20.18
N ARG A 25 -17.60 -10.20 -19.59
CA ARG A 25 -16.37 -10.55 -20.30
C ARG A 25 -16.48 -11.92 -20.96
N SER A 26 -16.96 -12.92 -20.24
CA SER A 26 -17.20 -14.26 -20.76
C SER A 26 -18.21 -14.28 -21.92
N GLU A 27 -19.25 -13.44 -21.86
CA GLU A 27 -20.21 -13.28 -22.99
C GLU A 27 -19.57 -12.65 -24.22
N ILE A 28 -18.62 -11.72 -24.02
CA ILE A 28 -17.87 -11.08 -25.10
C ILE A 28 -16.82 -12.06 -25.68
N GLU A 29 -16.09 -12.75 -24.84
CA GLU A 29 -15.10 -13.76 -25.25
C GLU A 29 -15.73 -14.94 -25.99
N ALA A 30 -16.92 -15.33 -25.58
CA ALA A 30 -17.72 -16.34 -26.26
C ALA A 30 -18.46 -15.82 -27.52
N GLU A 31 -18.17 -14.58 -27.96
CA GLU A 31 -18.76 -13.89 -29.11
C GLU A 31 -20.30 -13.77 -29.07
N ARG A 32 -20.91 -13.99 -27.90
CA ARG A 32 -22.36 -13.78 -27.68
C ARG A 32 -22.73 -12.30 -27.57
N LEU A 33 -21.76 -11.45 -27.23
CA LEU A 33 -21.82 -9.99 -27.34
C LEU A 33 -20.80 -9.53 -28.38
N ALA A 34 -21.29 -9.21 -29.55
CA ALA A 34 -20.43 -8.80 -30.68
C ALA A 34 -19.77 -7.42 -30.43
N ALA A 35 -18.63 -7.19 -31.08
CA ALA A 35 -17.98 -5.88 -31.12
C ALA A 35 -18.98 -4.81 -31.62
N GLY A 36 -19.01 -3.67 -30.97
CA GLY A 36 -19.98 -2.59 -31.21
C GLY A 36 -21.35 -2.82 -30.58
N ALA A 37 -21.60 -3.99 -29.98
CA ALA A 37 -22.85 -4.22 -29.26
C ALA A 37 -22.99 -3.26 -28.08
N ARG A 38 -24.17 -2.68 -27.93
CA ARG A 38 -24.46 -1.80 -26.82
C ARG A 38 -24.82 -2.62 -25.58
N LEU A 39 -24.11 -2.39 -24.48
CA LEU A 39 -24.49 -2.95 -23.18
C LEU A 39 -25.77 -2.28 -22.66
N PRO A 40 -26.54 -2.98 -21.81
CA PRO A 40 -27.72 -2.39 -21.18
C PRO A 40 -27.35 -1.11 -20.42
N ALA A 41 -28.27 -0.15 -20.36
CA ALA A 41 -28.01 1.03 -19.53
C ALA A 41 -27.79 0.61 -18.07
N ILE A 42 -26.88 1.28 -17.38
CA ILE A 42 -26.52 0.97 -15.98
C ILE A 42 -27.77 0.84 -15.09
N ARG A 43 -28.74 1.76 -15.26
CA ARG A 43 -30.01 1.73 -14.49
C ARG A 43 -30.84 0.48 -14.77
N ASP A 44 -30.90 0.06 -16.02
CA ASP A 44 -31.72 -1.08 -16.44
C ASP A 44 -31.13 -2.39 -15.99
N LEU A 45 -29.80 -2.54 -16.10
CA LEU A 45 -29.10 -3.72 -15.63
C LEU A 45 -29.13 -3.80 -14.10
N ALA A 46 -28.95 -2.70 -13.40
CA ALA A 46 -29.05 -2.64 -11.94
C ALA A 46 -30.43 -3.07 -11.44
N LYS A 47 -31.49 -2.57 -12.10
CA LYS A 47 -32.89 -2.97 -11.81
C LYS A 47 -33.12 -4.46 -12.06
N SER A 48 -32.63 -4.99 -13.17
CA SER A 48 -32.80 -6.41 -13.52
C SER A 48 -32.07 -7.35 -12.57
N LEU A 49 -30.89 -6.95 -12.09
CA LEU A 49 -30.07 -7.71 -11.16
C LEU A 49 -30.41 -7.45 -9.68
N ARG A 50 -31.29 -6.49 -9.39
CA ARG A 50 -31.64 -6.02 -8.03
C ARG A 50 -30.39 -5.65 -7.22
N VAL A 51 -29.52 -4.86 -7.82
CA VAL A 51 -28.30 -4.30 -7.21
C VAL A 51 -28.31 -2.78 -7.32
N HIS A 52 -27.45 -2.10 -6.55
CA HIS A 52 -27.32 -0.66 -6.69
C HIS A 52 -26.72 -0.30 -8.05
N ARG A 53 -27.14 0.86 -8.63
CA ARG A 53 -26.66 1.30 -9.95
C ARG A 53 -25.14 1.41 -10.01
N ASP A 54 -24.50 1.80 -8.89
CA ASP A 54 -23.07 2.02 -8.83
C ASP A 54 -22.28 0.70 -8.81
N THR A 55 -22.90 -0.40 -8.37
CA THR A 55 -22.33 -1.74 -8.54
C THR A 55 -22.18 -2.12 -10.01
N VAL A 56 -23.16 -1.74 -10.84
CA VAL A 56 -23.07 -1.95 -12.30
C VAL A 56 -22.12 -0.95 -12.94
N ALA A 57 -22.09 0.30 -12.44
CA ALA A 57 -21.15 1.31 -12.92
C ALA A 57 -19.70 0.85 -12.70
N LEU A 58 -19.36 0.34 -11.51
CA LEU A 58 -18.06 -0.25 -11.21
C LEU A 58 -17.70 -1.43 -12.11
N ALA A 59 -18.67 -2.31 -12.40
CA ALA A 59 -18.45 -3.41 -13.33
C ALA A 59 -18.12 -2.90 -14.76
N TYR A 60 -18.82 -1.86 -15.21
CA TYR A 60 -18.58 -1.28 -16.53
C TYR A 60 -17.27 -0.50 -16.58
N GLU A 61 -16.88 0.16 -15.51
CA GLU A 61 -15.57 0.83 -15.38
C GLU A 61 -14.43 -0.18 -15.37
N GLU A 62 -14.58 -1.30 -14.69
CA GLU A 62 -13.59 -2.39 -14.73
C GLU A 62 -13.41 -2.93 -16.16
N LEU A 63 -14.51 -3.16 -16.87
CA LEU A 63 -14.47 -3.59 -18.27
C LEU A 63 -13.87 -2.51 -19.18
N ALA A 64 -14.15 -1.24 -18.94
CA ALA A 64 -13.59 -0.13 -19.71
C ALA A 64 -12.08 0.04 -19.44
N SER A 65 -11.65 -0.09 -18.18
CA SER A 65 -10.23 -0.05 -17.79
C SER A 65 -9.45 -1.23 -18.39
N ALA A 66 -10.11 -2.39 -18.52
CA ALA A 66 -9.56 -3.55 -19.19
C ALA A 66 -9.61 -3.43 -20.75
N GLY A 67 -10.14 -2.31 -21.29
CA GLY A 67 -10.25 -2.07 -22.71
C GLY A 67 -11.29 -2.97 -23.43
N VAL A 68 -12.16 -3.65 -22.68
CA VAL A 68 -13.17 -4.56 -23.19
C VAL A 68 -14.41 -3.82 -23.68
N VAL A 69 -14.73 -2.70 -23.05
CA VAL A 69 -15.84 -1.83 -23.44
C VAL A 69 -15.40 -0.37 -23.51
N GLU A 70 -16.19 0.46 -24.17
CA GLU A 70 -16.00 1.89 -24.29
C GLU A 70 -17.28 2.62 -23.88
N SER A 71 -17.16 3.55 -22.93
CA SER A 71 -18.28 4.36 -22.47
C SER A 71 -18.19 5.75 -23.06
N THR A 72 -19.23 6.17 -23.78
CA THR A 72 -19.35 7.52 -24.36
C THR A 72 -20.48 8.26 -23.67
N VAL A 73 -20.17 9.43 -23.12
CA VAL A 73 -21.16 10.27 -22.43
C VAL A 73 -22.34 10.57 -23.36
N GLY A 74 -23.55 10.29 -22.91
CA GLY A 74 -24.80 10.48 -23.66
C GLY A 74 -25.12 9.40 -24.70
N ARG A 75 -24.20 8.50 -25.05
CA ARG A 75 -24.43 7.43 -26.03
C ARG A 75 -24.57 6.05 -25.43
N GLY A 76 -23.92 5.79 -24.29
CA GLY A 76 -23.93 4.51 -23.60
C GLY A 76 -22.58 3.78 -23.61
N THR A 77 -22.59 2.54 -23.12
CA THR A 77 -21.41 1.67 -23.06
C THR A 77 -21.51 0.64 -24.18
N PHE A 78 -20.46 0.49 -24.97
CA PHE A 78 -20.38 -0.41 -26.12
C PHE A 78 -19.24 -1.40 -25.96
N VAL A 79 -19.45 -2.61 -26.41
CA VAL A 79 -18.36 -3.61 -26.51
C VAL A 79 -17.32 -3.05 -27.47
N ARG A 80 -16.11 -2.88 -26.99
CA ARG A 80 -15.02 -2.42 -27.83
C ARG A 80 -14.69 -3.51 -28.86
N ALA A 81 -14.55 -3.14 -30.11
CA ALA A 81 -13.93 -4.04 -31.06
C ALA A 81 -12.59 -4.45 -30.46
N ALA A 82 -12.38 -5.74 -30.20
CA ALA A 82 -11.07 -6.22 -29.87
C ALA A 82 -10.13 -5.55 -30.88
N ARG A 83 -9.17 -4.75 -30.40
CA ARG A 83 -8.20 -4.10 -31.29
C ARG A 83 -7.45 -5.25 -31.94
N LYS A 84 -7.99 -5.74 -33.06
CA LYS A 84 -7.25 -6.62 -33.95
C LYS A 84 -6.02 -5.81 -34.30
N LEU A 85 -4.93 -6.08 -33.63
CA LEU A 85 -3.62 -5.68 -34.14
C LEU A 85 -3.64 -6.21 -35.57
N ASN A 86 -3.75 -5.28 -36.51
CA ASN A 86 -3.98 -5.61 -37.94
C ASN A 86 -3.06 -6.77 -38.35
N GLY A 87 -3.62 -7.93 -38.61
CA GLY A 87 -2.91 -9.06 -39.17
C GLY A 87 -2.23 -10.03 -38.20
N ALA A 88 -2.26 -9.84 -36.89
CA ALA A 88 -1.79 -10.87 -35.96
C ALA A 88 -2.91 -11.91 -35.78
N ALA A 89 -2.73 -13.11 -36.29
CA ALA A 89 -3.48 -14.29 -35.86
C ALA A 89 -3.44 -14.37 -34.33
N PRO A 90 -4.50 -14.87 -33.64
CA PRO A 90 -4.41 -15.16 -32.22
C PRO A 90 -3.10 -15.89 -31.98
N LEU A 91 -2.29 -15.41 -31.01
CA LEU A 91 -1.02 -16.07 -30.70
C LEU A 91 -1.33 -17.55 -30.49
N ALA A 92 -0.88 -18.39 -31.41
CA ALA A 92 -1.10 -19.85 -31.37
C ALA A 92 -0.37 -20.48 -30.17
N PHE A 93 0.54 -19.71 -29.56
CA PHE A 93 1.31 -20.10 -28.39
C PHE A 93 0.97 -19.21 -27.18
N GLN A 94 0.43 -19.82 -26.15
CA GLN A 94 0.32 -19.21 -24.81
C GLN A 94 1.38 -19.87 -23.93
N PRO A 95 2.43 -19.14 -23.53
CA PRO A 95 3.45 -19.70 -22.66
C PRO A 95 2.85 -20.09 -21.32
N GLU A 96 3.26 -21.25 -20.81
CA GLU A 96 2.98 -21.63 -19.42
C GLU A 96 3.73 -20.68 -18.48
N LEU A 97 3.00 -20.06 -17.57
CA LEU A 97 3.59 -19.16 -16.58
C LEU A 97 4.12 -19.96 -15.40
N SER A 98 5.13 -19.43 -14.71
CA SER A 98 5.58 -20.05 -13.47
C SER A 98 4.49 -19.98 -12.39
N PRO A 99 4.42 -20.94 -11.45
CA PRO A 99 3.45 -20.90 -10.37
C PRO A 99 3.49 -19.61 -9.54
N ILE A 100 4.66 -18.99 -9.41
CA ILE A 100 4.82 -17.70 -8.74
C ILE A 100 4.15 -16.58 -9.54
N ALA A 101 4.32 -16.55 -10.86
CA ALA A 101 3.70 -15.54 -11.72
C ALA A 101 2.17 -15.66 -11.72
N GLU A 102 1.63 -16.88 -11.80
CA GLU A 102 0.19 -17.13 -11.68
C GLU A 102 -0.35 -16.65 -10.32
N ARG A 103 0.34 -16.99 -9.23
CA ARG A 103 -0.06 -16.57 -7.89
C ARG A 103 -0.07 -15.05 -7.72
N LEU A 104 0.95 -14.35 -8.24
CA LEU A 104 1.00 -12.89 -8.22
C LEU A 104 -0.12 -12.27 -9.07
N LEU A 105 -0.44 -12.87 -10.21
CA LEU A 105 -1.53 -12.45 -11.06
C LEU A 105 -2.89 -12.59 -10.36
N GLU A 106 -3.12 -13.68 -9.63
CA GLU A 106 -4.30 -13.87 -8.78
C GLU A 106 -4.39 -12.80 -7.68
N LEU A 107 -3.29 -12.55 -6.97
CA LEU A 107 -3.22 -11.51 -5.95
C LEU A 107 -3.53 -10.13 -6.53
N GLU A 108 -2.97 -9.80 -7.69
CA GLU A 108 -3.22 -8.51 -8.36
C GLU A 108 -4.69 -8.39 -8.83
N ARG A 109 -5.27 -9.48 -9.32
CA ARG A 109 -6.69 -9.54 -9.70
C ARG A 109 -7.62 -9.41 -8.49
N SER A 110 -7.21 -9.89 -7.32
CA SER A 110 -8.00 -9.79 -6.07
C SER A 110 -8.00 -8.38 -5.47
N ARG A 111 -7.05 -7.52 -5.84
CA ARG A 111 -6.99 -6.14 -5.35
C ARG A 111 -8.16 -5.31 -5.88
N PRO A 112 -8.81 -4.48 -5.04
CA PRO A 112 -9.78 -3.51 -5.53
C PRO A 112 -9.10 -2.57 -6.52
N ARG A 113 -9.65 -2.49 -7.72
CA ARG A 113 -9.26 -1.49 -8.70
C ARG A 113 -10.19 -0.31 -8.54
N PHE A 114 -9.63 0.78 -8.09
CA PHE A 114 -10.32 2.06 -8.09
C PHE A 114 -10.13 2.65 -9.48
N GLY A 115 -11.14 2.53 -10.35
CA GLY A 115 -11.19 3.24 -11.62
C GLY A 115 -11.11 4.75 -11.41
N SER A 116 -11.26 5.54 -12.45
CA SER A 116 -11.43 6.99 -12.30
C SER A 116 -12.75 7.21 -11.54
N ALA A 117 -12.68 7.15 -10.22
CA ALA A 117 -13.84 7.20 -9.32
C ALA A 117 -14.48 8.61 -9.29
N GLY A 118 -14.33 9.38 -10.37
CA GLY A 118 -14.94 10.68 -10.55
C GLY A 118 -14.62 11.64 -9.40
N GLU A 119 -15.65 12.13 -8.72
CA GLU A 119 -15.54 13.09 -7.60
C GLU A 119 -15.38 12.42 -6.23
N ALA A 120 -15.17 11.08 -6.14
CA ALA A 120 -15.07 10.39 -4.87
C ALA A 120 -13.79 10.81 -4.11
N VAL A 121 -13.94 11.02 -2.81
CA VAL A 121 -12.82 11.41 -1.92
C VAL A 121 -11.84 10.24 -1.77
N PRO A 122 -10.56 10.39 -2.16
CA PRO A 122 -9.60 9.29 -2.26
C PRO A 122 -8.95 8.95 -0.91
N MET A 123 -9.70 8.46 0.06
CA MET A 123 -9.17 8.06 1.38
C MET A 123 -8.55 6.66 1.41
N HIS A 124 -8.36 6.00 0.27
CA HIS A 124 -7.70 4.70 0.13
C HIS A 124 -6.19 4.82 -0.10
N SER A 125 -5.73 5.93 -0.67
CA SER A 125 -4.37 6.11 -1.20
C SER A 125 -3.43 6.74 -0.18
N LEU A 126 -2.22 6.19 -0.02
CA LEU A 126 -1.13 6.79 0.74
C LEU A 126 -0.19 7.64 -0.14
N VAL A 127 -0.64 8.03 -1.33
CA VAL A 127 0.10 8.98 -2.18
C VAL A 127 -0.14 10.38 -1.62
N PRO A 128 0.92 11.15 -1.31
CA PRO A 128 0.74 12.53 -0.86
C PRO A 128 0.10 13.40 -1.93
N ASP A 129 -0.66 14.40 -1.50
CA ASP A 129 -1.26 15.41 -2.37
C ASP A 129 -0.19 16.12 -3.22
N PRO A 130 -0.27 16.05 -4.56
CA PRO A 130 0.70 16.69 -5.44
C PRO A 130 0.87 18.21 -5.24
N SER A 131 -0.16 18.90 -4.74
CA SER A 131 -0.09 20.34 -4.43
C SER A 131 0.88 20.67 -3.29
N LEU A 132 1.23 19.67 -2.48
CA LEU A 132 2.18 19.81 -1.38
C LEU A 132 3.63 19.56 -1.81
N TYR A 133 3.88 19.02 -3.00
CA TYR A 133 5.24 18.71 -3.44
C TYR A 133 6.09 19.97 -3.55
N PRO A 134 7.37 19.93 -3.16
CA PRO A 134 8.29 21.05 -3.32
C PRO A 134 8.86 21.09 -4.76
N ALA A 135 7.97 20.99 -5.77
CA ALA A 135 8.35 20.75 -7.16
C ALA A 135 9.30 21.83 -7.71
N ASP A 136 9.01 23.11 -7.47
CA ASP A 136 9.87 24.21 -7.96
C ASP A 136 11.23 24.25 -7.25
N ALA A 137 11.27 23.99 -5.95
CA ALA A 137 12.53 23.93 -5.21
C ALA A 137 13.38 22.75 -5.69
N PHE A 138 12.79 21.57 -5.87
CA PHE A 138 13.49 20.40 -6.36
C PHE A 138 13.95 20.61 -7.82
N ARG A 139 13.14 21.18 -8.68
CA ARG A 139 13.49 21.52 -10.07
C ARG A 139 14.72 22.44 -10.14
N ARG A 140 14.79 23.49 -9.31
CA ARG A 140 15.95 24.39 -9.26
C ARG A 140 17.23 23.65 -8.87
N VAL A 141 17.15 22.79 -7.86
CA VAL A 141 18.28 21.98 -7.41
C VAL A 141 18.71 21.00 -8.50
N LEU A 142 17.78 20.27 -9.11
CA LEU A 142 18.05 19.32 -10.18
C LEU A 142 18.74 20.00 -11.38
N ASN A 143 18.21 21.15 -11.84
CA ASN A 143 18.80 21.89 -12.94
C ASN A 143 20.26 22.31 -12.64
N ARG A 144 20.51 22.80 -11.43
CA ARG A 144 21.87 23.17 -11.00
C ARG A 144 22.79 21.94 -11.02
N VAL A 145 22.37 20.82 -10.42
CA VAL A 145 23.15 19.59 -10.38
C VAL A 145 23.48 19.05 -11.78
N LEU A 146 22.51 19.10 -12.70
CA LEU A 146 22.72 18.70 -14.10
C LEU A 146 23.71 19.62 -14.82
N THR A 147 23.65 20.94 -14.56
CA THR A 147 24.55 21.92 -15.16
C THR A 147 25.99 21.77 -14.65
N GLU A 148 26.16 21.61 -13.32
CA GLU A 148 27.47 21.54 -12.68
C GLU A 148 28.12 20.17 -12.83
N GLY A 149 27.33 19.07 -12.75
CA GLY A 149 27.84 17.69 -12.79
C GLY A 149 28.15 17.18 -14.20
N GLY A 150 27.49 17.74 -15.22
CA GLY A 150 27.75 17.42 -16.63
C GLY A 150 27.64 15.94 -17.00
N ALA A 151 28.40 15.52 -18.01
CA ALA A 151 28.36 14.18 -18.57
C ALA A 151 28.65 13.03 -17.56
N PRO A 152 29.49 13.16 -16.53
CA PRO A 152 29.70 12.11 -15.55
C PRO A 152 28.44 11.64 -14.82
N LEU A 153 27.46 12.52 -14.61
CA LEU A 153 26.18 12.14 -13.98
C LEU A 153 25.30 11.21 -14.84
N PHE A 154 25.59 11.10 -16.13
CA PHE A 154 24.84 10.26 -17.05
C PHE A 154 25.48 8.88 -17.27
N GLN A 155 26.57 8.60 -16.57
CA GLN A 155 27.22 7.28 -16.59
C GLN A 155 26.56 6.36 -15.55
N TYR A 156 26.81 5.06 -15.68
CA TYR A 156 26.50 4.12 -14.61
C TYR A 156 27.26 4.51 -13.34
N GLY A 157 26.53 4.58 -12.22
CA GLY A 157 27.13 4.75 -10.90
C GLY A 157 27.55 3.40 -10.28
N GLY A 158 28.07 3.46 -9.09
CA GLY A 158 28.33 2.24 -8.30
C GLY A 158 27.01 1.58 -7.85
N THR A 159 27.05 0.28 -7.61
CA THR A 159 25.90 -0.51 -7.11
C THR A 159 25.35 0.04 -5.78
N GLN A 160 26.20 0.61 -4.94
CA GLN A 160 25.84 1.18 -3.65
C GLN A 160 25.01 2.46 -3.79
N GLY A 161 25.27 3.26 -4.83
CA GLY A 161 24.63 4.54 -5.12
C GLY A 161 25.59 5.71 -5.22
N HIS A 162 25.04 6.93 -5.37
CA HIS A 162 25.81 8.16 -5.52
C HIS A 162 26.55 8.51 -4.21
N PRO A 163 27.91 8.70 -4.19
CA PRO A 163 28.69 8.88 -2.97
C PRO A 163 28.18 9.98 -2.05
N ARG A 164 27.88 11.17 -2.61
CA ARG A 164 27.34 12.29 -1.82
C ARG A 164 25.96 11.99 -1.23
N MET A 165 25.13 11.18 -1.90
CA MET A 165 23.84 10.77 -1.35
C MET A 165 24.03 9.77 -0.21
N LEU A 166 25.01 8.88 -0.27
CA LEU A 166 25.34 7.95 0.80
C LEU A 166 25.77 8.70 2.08
N GLU A 167 26.66 9.70 1.94
CA GLU A 167 27.07 10.56 3.05
C GLU A 167 25.90 11.34 3.64
N THR A 168 25.07 11.93 2.76
CA THR A 168 23.90 12.70 3.16
C THR A 168 22.87 11.82 3.86
N MET A 169 22.67 10.60 3.39
CA MET A 169 21.76 9.63 4.02
C MET A 169 22.28 9.16 5.38
N ALA A 170 23.60 8.92 5.52
CA ALA A 170 24.22 8.63 6.81
C ALA A 170 23.99 9.76 7.82
N ALA A 171 24.18 11.01 7.39
CA ALA A 171 23.90 12.17 8.24
C ALA A 171 22.40 12.30 8.59
N HIS A 172 21.50 11.98 7.65
CA HIS A 172 20.05 11.97 7.90
C HIS A 172 19.65 10.90 8.92
N LEU A 173 20.15 9.67 8.80
CA LEU A 173 19.88 8.59 9.73
C LEU A 173 20.47 8.83 11.12
N ARG A 174 21.65 9.44 11.21
CA ARG A 174 22.24 9.85 12.52
C ARG A 174 21.37 10.87 13.25
N LYS A 175 20.71 11.81 12.55
CA LYS A 175 19.71 12.71 13.18
C LYS A 175 18.55 11.94 13.82
N ALA A 176 18.23 10.77 13.28
CA ALA A 176 17.20 9.87 13.83
C ALA A 176 17.77 8.89 14.89
N GLY A 177 19.04 9.03 15.28
CA GLY A 177 19.70 8.19 16.29
C GLY A 177 20.25 6.86 15.74
N ILE A 178 20.22 6.64 14.43
CA ILE A 178 20.79 5.44 13.79
C ILE A 178 22.24 5.72 13.44
N GLU A 179 23.16 5.25 14.28
CA GLU A 179 24.60 5.42 14.10
C GLU A 179 25.09 4.49 12.98
N ILE A 180 25.30 5.06 11.80
CA ILE A 180 25.77 4.35 10.61
C ILE A 180 26.60 5.28 9.73
N ASP A 181 27.61 4.72 9.07
CA ASP A 181 28.45 5.41 8.08
C ASP A 181 27.97 5.12 6.66
N ALA A 182 28.50 5.87 5.69
CA ALA A 182 28.11 5.77 4.29
C ALA A 182 28.35 4.37 3.69
N ASP A 183 29.34 3.65 4.16
CA ASP A 183 29.66 2.27 3.74
C ASP A 183 28.61 1.24 4.18
N GLY A 184 27.87 1.52 5.25
CA GLY A 184 26.74 0.71 5.72
C GLY A 184 25.41 1.00 5.03
N ILE A 185 25.38 1.90 4.05
CA ILE A 185 24.14 2.32 3.35
C ILE A 185 24.14 1.86 1.91
N ILE A 186 23.01 1.34 1.44
CA ILE A 186 22.79 0.95 0.05
C ILE A 186 21.54 1.69 -0.42
N LEU A 187 21.69 2.50 -1.45
CA LEU A 187 20.53 3.17 -2.06
C LEU A 187 19.74 2.19 -2.92
N CYS A 188 18.45 2.41 -3.03
CA CYS A 188 17.54 1.53 -3.77
C CYS A 188 16.36 2.31 -4.37
N HIS A 189 15.64 1.69 -5.31
CA HIS A 189 14.48 2.27 -5.97
C HIS A 189 13.24 2.30 -5.06
N GLY A 190 13.34 2.99 -3.92
CA GLY A 190 12.33 3.07 -2.88
C GLY A 190 12.27 1.81 -2.00
N ALA A 191 11.42 1.85 -0.94
CA ALA A 191 11.29 0.77 0.03
C ALA A 191 10.94 -0.59 -0.60
N SER A 192 10.20 -0.63 -1.72
CA SER A 192 9.79 -1.89 -2.36
C SER A 192 10.98 -2.75 -2.82
N GLN A 193 12.03 -2.13 -3.40
CA GLN A 193 13.25 -2.85 -3.73
C GLN A 193 14.01 -3.20 -2.45
N GLY A 194 14.07 -2.29 -1.48
CA GLY A 194 14.70 -2.56 -0.18
C GLY A 194 14.09 -3.77 0.52
N ILE A 195 12.77 -3.88 0.55
CA ILE A 195 12.06 -5.04 1.09
C ILE A 195 12.47 -6.32 0.33
N SER A 196 12.43 -6.30 -1.00
CA SER A 196 12.79 -7.48 -1.81
C SER A 196 14.24 -7.94 -1.56
N LEU A 197 15.18 -7.01 -1.49
CA LEU A 197 16.58 -7.32 -1.20
C LEU A 197 16.77 -7.85 0.22
N ALA A 198 16.12 -7.25 1.22
CA ALA A 198 16.20 -7.68 2.61
C ALA A 198 15.58 -9.08 2.83
N LEU A 199 14.47 -9.38 2.15
CA LEU A 199 13.88 -10.74 2.18
C LEU A 199 14.82 -11.77 1.56
N ARG A 200 15.39 -11.49 0.39
CA ARG A 200 16.36 -12.36 -0.30
C ARG A 200 17.66 -12.54 0.46
N LEU A 201 18.03 -11.59 1.31
CA LEU A 201 19.22 -11.68 2.13
C LEU A 201 19.15 -12.86 3.12
N PHE A 202 17.94 -13.12 3.68
CA PHE A 202 17.77 -14.07 4.77
C PHE A 202 17.01 -15.32 4.41
N ALA A 203 16.23 -15.32 3.32
CA ALA A 203 15.29 -16.40 3.01
C ALA A 203 15.41 -16.87 1.56
N ALA A 204 15.26 -18.16 1.38
CA ALA A 204 15.15 -18.87 0.09
C ALA A 204 13.70 -19.34 -0.14
N THR A 205 13.37 -19.68 -1.39
CA THR A 205 12.06 -20.26 -1.75
C THR A 205 11.65 -21.39 -0.80
N GLY A 206 10.45 -21.32 -0.26
CA GLY A 206 9.90 -22.27 0.72
C GLY A 206 10.12 -21.89 2.18
N ASP A 207 11.04 -20.96 2.49
CA ASP A 207 11.24 -20.44 3.84
C ASP A 207 10.07 -19.55 4.31
N VAL A 208 10.07 -19.20 5.59
CA VAL A 208 9.03 -18.40 6.23
C VAL A 208 9.58 -17.07 6.73
N ILE A 209 8.84 -15.99 6.48
CA ILE A 209 9.06 -14.67 7.10
C ILE A 209 7.93 -14.42 8.10
N ALA A 210 8.28 -14.07 9.34
CA ALA A 210 7.32 -13.56 10.30
C ALA A 210 6.98 -12.10 9.98
N ALA A 211 5.71 -11.73 10.06
CA ALA A 211 5.26 -10.35 9.88
C ALA A 211 4.00 -10.07 10.71
N GLU A 212 3.73 -8.80 10.96
CA GLU A 212 2.52 -8.36 11.66
C GLU A 212 1.25 -8.83 10.96
N GLU A 213 0.14 -8.96 11.68
CA GLU A 213 -1.19 -9.12 11.13
C GLU A 213 -2.20 -8.22 11.84
N PRO A 214 -2.77 -7.26 11.15
CA PRO A 214 -2.54 -6.91 9.72
C PRO A 214 -1.16 -6.32 9.44
N THR A 215 -0.73 -6.34 8.16
CA THR A 215 0.55 -5.76 7.73
C THR A 215 0.48 -5.08 6.37
N TYR A 216 1.56 -4.47 5.95
CA TYR A 216 1.70 -3.83 4.64
C TYR A 216 1.60 -4.86 3.51
N GLN A 217 0.57 -4.75 2.67
CA GLN A 217 0.29 -5.75 1.63
C GLN A 217 1.45 -6.01 0.66
N ASN A 218 2.33 -5.01 0.42
CA ASN A 218 3.43 -5.22 -0.52
C ASN A 218 4.51 -6.15 0.01
N VAL A 219 4.70 -6.28 1.33
CA VAL A 219 5.62 -7.31 1.85
C VAL A 219 5.06 -8.70 1.61
N LEU A 220 3.74 -8.89 1.73
CA LEU A 220 3.07 -10.17 1.41
C LEU A 220 3.25 -10.53 -0.06
N SER A 221 3.09 -9.54 -0.96
CA SER A 221 3.31 -9.73 -2.39
C SER A 221 4.78 -10.00 -2.73
N ALA A 222 5.71 -9.29 -2.07
CA ALA A 222 7.15 -9.51 -2.26
C ALA A 222 7.56 -10.91 -1.79
N ALA A 223 7.06 -11.35 -0.62
CA ALA A 223 7.29 -12.70 -0.12
C ALA A 223 6.74 -13.76 -1.10
N THR A 224 5.50 -13.59 -1.57
CA THR A 224 4.91 -14.47 -2.59
C THR A 224 5.75 -14.50 -3.87
N GLY A 225 6.21 -13.33 -4.36
CA GLY A 225 7.05 -13.22 -5.56
C GLY A 225 8.42 -13.88 -5.44
N LEU A 226 8.87 -14.11 -4.21
CA LEU A 226 10.11 -14.84 -3.91
C LEU A 226 9.86 -16.32 -3.54
N GLY A 227 8.61 -16.79 -3.61
CA GLY A 227 8.21 -18.14 -3.21
C GLY A 227 8.33 -18.38 -1.70
N LEU A 228 8.29 -17.32 -0.89
CA LEU A 228 8.32 -17.39 0.57
C LEU A 228 6.91 -17.59 1.13
N ARG A 229 6.83 -18.18 2.30
CA ARG A 229 5.62 -18.21 3.11
C ARG A 229 5.69 -17.12 4.18
N THR A 230 4.55 -16.71 4.69
CA THR A 230 4.47 -15.73 5.78
C THR A 230 3.85 -16.35 7.02
N ALA A 231 4.34 -15.98 8.20
CA ALA A 231 3.79 -16.36 9.49
C ALA A 231 3.21 -15.10 10.17
N PRO A 232 1.88 -15.01 10.32
CA PRO A 232 1.24 -13.86 10.93
C PRO A 232 1.52 -13.78 12.43
N ILE A 233 1.87 -12.59 12.90
CA ILE A 233 1.97 -12.24 14.32
C ILE A 233 0.86 -11.24 14.63
N PRO A 234 -0.13 -11.57 15.46
CA PRO A 234 -1.22 -10.66 15.79
C PRO A 234 -0.71 -9.35 16.40
N MET A 235 -1.31 -8.24 15.99
CA MET A 235 -1.10 -6.94 16.62
C MET A 235 -1.93 -6.80 17.89
N ARG A 236 -1.35 -6.16 18.91
CA ARG A 236 -1.98 -5.71 20.14
C ARG A 236 -1.91 -4.17 20.20
N ASP A 237 -2.38 -3.58 21.30
CA ASP A 237 -2.45 -2.12 21.43
C ASP A 237 -1.08 -1.44 21.29
N ASP A 238 0.01 -2.06 21.77
CA ASP A 238 1.38 -1.52 21.73
C ASP A 238 2.28 -2.21 20.67
N GLY A 239 1.75 -2.99 19.78
CA GLY A 239 2.54 -3.64 18.73
C GLY A 239 2.28 -5.15 18.60
N LEU A 240 3.28 -5.90 18.15
CA LEU A 240 3.21 -7.34 18.00
C LEU A 240 2.92 -8.08 19.31
N ASP A 241 2.12 -9.13 19.28
CA ASP A 241 2.03 -10.07 20.41
C ASP A 241 3.39 -10.75 20.64
N LEU A 242 4.12 -10.31 21.67
CA LEU A 242 5.48 -10.75 21.96
C LEU A 242 5.57 -12.25 22.29
N ALA A 243 4.52 -12.83 22.89
CA ALA A 243 4.50 -14.26 23.21
C ALA A 243 4.32 -15.10 21.94
N VAL A 244 3.49 -14.65 20.99
CA VAL A 244 3.37 -15.27 19.66
C VAL A 244 4.65 -15.07 18.86
N LEU A 245 5.25 -13.89 18.92
CA LEU A 245 6.52 -13.57 18.27
C LEU A 245 7.61 -14.57 18.68
N GLU A 246 7.83 -14.77 19.98
CA GLU A 246 8.87 -15.65 20.50
C GLU A 246 8.66 -17.09 20.02
N ARG A 247 7.45 -17.64 20.15
CA ARG A 247 7.13 -18.97 19.64
C ARG A 247 7.34 -19.11 18.13
N THR A 248 7.01 -18.06 17.38
CA THR A 248 7.15 -18.07 15.93
C THR A 248 8.61 -17.99 15.50
N LEU A 249 9.40 -17.10 16.10
CA LEU A 249 10.83 -16.98 15.78
C LEU A 249 11.67 -18.18 16.23
N ALA A 250 11.22 -18.95 17.22
CA ALA A 250 11.87 -20.17 17.63
C ALA A 250 11.81 -21.28 16.57
N ARG A 251 10.91 -21.18 15.59
CA ARG A 251 10.76 -22.18 14.51
C ARG A 251 11.92 -22.10 13.53
N PRO A 252 12.57 -23.24 13.16
CA PRO A 252 13.75 -23.25 12.28
C PRO A 252 13.49 -22.71 10.87
N GLU A 253 12.28 -22.92 10.33
CA GLU A 253 11.87 -22.45 9.01
C GLU A 253 11.63 -20.94 8.95
N VAL A 254 11.41 -20.26 10.07
CA VAL A 254 11.29 -18.80 10.14
C VAL A 254 12.67 -18.19 10.08
N LYS A 255 12.93 -17.36 9.08
CA LYS A 255 14.26 -16.81 8.79
C LYS A 255 14.47 -15.39 9.27
N ALA A 256 13.43 -14.57 9.27
CA ALA A 256 13.48 -13.18 9.70
C ALA A 256 12.11 -12.69 10.18
N LEU A 257 12.11 -11.57 10.90
CA LEU A 257 10.94 -10.76 11.19
C LEU A 257 10.94 -9.53 10.27
N TYR A 258 9.80 -9.23 9.64
CA TYR A 258 9.51 -7.93 9.04
C TYR A 258 8.54 -7.17 9.93
N THR A 259 8.81 -5.88 10.23
CA THR A 259 7.98 -5.07 11.12
C THR A 259 8.01 -3.59 10.77
N LEU A 260 6.89 -2.89 11.03
CA LEU A 260 6.72 -1.43 10.88
C LEU A 260 6.45 -0.79 12.25
N PRO A 261 7.45 -0.60 13.10
CA PRO A 261 7.23 -0.17 14.48
C PRO A 261 6.86 1.32 14.61
N THR A 262 6.98 2.10 13.54
CA THR A 262 6.67 3.53 13.50
C THR A 262 5.64 3.82 12.41
N PHE A 263 4.48 4.38 12.80
CA PHE A 263 3.35 4.68 11.91
C PHE A 263 2.92 3.46 11.10
N HIS A 264 2.65 2.39 11.82
CA HIS A 264 2.33 1.08 11.28
C HIS A 264 1.29 1.12 10.15
N ASN A 265 1.56 0.50 9.02
CA ASN A 265 0.61 0.36 7.94
C ASN A 265 -0.05 -1.04 7.99
N PRO A 266 -1.36 -1.14 8.28
CA PRO A 266 -2.37 -0.07 8.13
C PRO A 266 -2.80 0.66 9.41
N ILE A 267 -2.33 0.31 10.61
CA ILE A 267 -2.94 0.71 11.88
C ILE A 267 -2.63 2.18 12.25
N GLY A 268 -1.50 2.74 11.80
CA GLY A 268 -1.10 4.12 12.12
C GLY A 268 -0.44 4.30 13.49
N THR A 269 -0.28 3.25 14.29
CA THR A 269 0.32 3.30 15.62
C THR A 269 1.85 3.34 15.58
N THR A 270 2.45 3.73 16.70
CA THR A 270 3.90 3.65 16.96
C THR A 270 4.12 2.85 18.21
N THR A 271 4.95 1.82 18.18
CA THR A 271 5.27 0.99 19.34
C THR A 271 6.11 1.74 20.36
N SER A 272 5.90 1.43 21.65
CA SER A 272 6.66 2.02 22.75
C SER A 272 8.14 1.62 22.75
N LEU A 273 8.96 2.33 23.52
CA LEU A 273 10.37 1.99 23.69
C LEU A 273 10.53 0.62 24.34
N GLU A 274 9.72 0.35 25.37
CA GLU A 274 9.71 -0.91 26.10
C GLU A 274 9.39 -2.08 25.19
N HIS A 275 8.38 -1.93 24.33
CA HIS A 275 8.00 -2.95 23.36
C HIS A 275 9.14 -3.22 22.36
N ARG A 276 9.79 -2.17 21.83
CA ARG A 276 10.94 -2.30 20.91
C ARG A 276 12.11 -3.04 21.52
N GLN A 277 12.42 -2.73 22.78
CA GLN A 277 13.49 -3.41 23.53
C GLN A 277 13.17 -4.89 23.75
N ALA A 278 11.93 -5.20 24.13
CA ALA A 278 11.48 -6.59 24.30
C ALA A 278 11.51 -7.38 22.99
N LEU A 279 11.06 -6.78 21.88
CA LEU A 279 11.12 -7.36 20.54
C LEU A 279 12.56 -7.70 20.14
N LEU A 280 13.49 -6.76 20.30
CA LEU A 280 14.91 -6.98 19.99
C LEU A 280 15.52 -8.08 20.87
N ALA A 281 15.19 -8.12 22.16
CA ALA A 281 15.64 -9.18 23.06
C ALA A 281 15.15 -10.56 22.64
N ILE A 282 13.90 -10.69 22.19
CA ILE A 282 13.33 -11.93 21.63
C ILE A 282 14.08 -12.31 20.34
N ALA A 283 14.22 -11.38 19.41
CA ALA A 283 14.90 -11.64 18.14
C ALA A 283 16.35 -12.11 18.36
N ALA A 284 17.06 -11.47 19.29
CA ALA A 284 18.43 -11.84 19.66
C ALA A 284 18.51 -13.24 20.27
N ARG A 285 17.61 -13.59 21.21
CA ARG A 285 17.56 -14.94 21.80
C ARG A 285 17.29 -16.03 20.76
N CYS A 286 16.42 -15.74 19.79
CA CYS A 286 16.11 -16.64 18.70
C CYS A 286 17.14 -16.64 17.57
N GLY A 287 18.12 -15.72 17.58
CA GLY A 287 19.12 -15.57 16.51
C GLY A 287 18.49 -15.19 15.17
N LYS A 288 17.40 -14.41 15.16
CA LYS A 288 16.67 -14.03 13.95
C LYS A 288 16.85 -12.56 13.62
N PRO A 289 17.23 -12.21 12.38
CA PRO A 289 17.32 -10.82 11.95
C PRO A 289 15.94 -10.16 11.87
N VAL A 290 15.94 -8.83 11.98
CA VAL A 290 14.75 -7.98 11.91
C VAL A 290 14.88 -7.02 10.73
N ILE A 291 13.89 -7.00 9.88
CA ILE A 291 13.74 -6.01 8.80
C ILE A 291 12.77 -4.95 9.30
N GLU A 292 13.31 -3.78 9.66
CA GLU A 292 12.56 -2.63 10.13
C GLU A 292 12.22 -1.72 8.95
N ASP A 293 10.93 -1.55 8.65
CA ASP A 293 10.47 -0.63 7.61
C ASP A 293 10.10 0.74 8.19
N GLY A 294 10.97 1.72 7.96
CA GLY A 294 10.85 3.11 8.42
C GLY A 294 10.31 4.06 7.34
N TYR A 295 9.50 3.60 6.41
CA TYR A 295 9.07 4.33 5.20
C TYR A 295 8.37 5.68 5.44
N GLU A 296 7.78 5.91 6.61
CA GLU A 296 7.12 7.17 7.03
C GLU A 296 7.76 7.81 8.28
N ALA A 297 8.91 7.34 8.75
CA ALA A 297 9.53 7.78 9.99
C ALA A 297 9.68 9.31 10.10
N ASP A 298 9.94 9.98 8.98
CA ASP A 298 10.07 11.45 8.91
C ASP A 298 8.73 12.21 9.11
N LEU A 299 7.59 11.53 9.10
CA LEU A 299 6.27 12.17 9.07
C LEU A 299 5.64 12.34 10.47
N ARG A 300 6.43 12.38 11.54
CA ARG A 300 5.93 12.66 12.88
C ARG A 300 5.50 14.11 13.02
N PHE A 301 4.24 14.34 13.39
CA PHE A 301 3.65 15.67 13.61
C PHE A 301 3.10 15.87 15.04
N ALA A 302 3.02 14.81 15.83
CA ALA A 302 2.57 14.85 17.23
C ALA A 302 3.36 13.84 18.09
N GLY A 303 3.21 13.91 19.40
CA GLY A 303 3.86 13.01 20.36
C GLY A 303 5.38 13.16 20.42
N LYS A 304 6.02 12.24 21.13
CA LYS A 304 7.49 12.19 21.25
C LYS A 304 8.07 11.15 20.30
N PRO A 305 9.24 11.42 19.70
CA PRO A 305 9.91 10.42 18.88
C PRO A 305 10.33 9.21 19.73
N VAL A 306 10.14 8.00 19.19
CA VAL A 306 10.63 6.75 19.76
C VAL A 306 11.79 6.29 18.90
N PRO A 307 12.98 5.97 19.47
CA PRO A 307 14.13 5.51 18.70
C PRO A 307 13.81 4.30 17.85
N ALA A 308 14.28 4.28 16.60
CA ALA A 308 14.11 3.14 15.70
C ALA A 308 14.73 1.86 16.29
N LEU A 309 14.27 0.67 15.85
CA LEU A 309 14.92 -0.59 16.26
C LEU A 309 16.42 -0.58 15.91
N ALA A 310 16.76 -0.08 14.73
CA ALA A 310 18.16 0.06 14.31
C ALA A 310 19.00 0.99 15.21
N ALA A 311 18.38 2.00 15.84
CA ALA A 311 19.05 2.87 16.80
C ALA A 311 19.26 2.17 18.16
N LEU A 312 18.42 1.23 18.51
CA LEU A 312 18.48 0.45 19.77
C LEU A 312 19.36 -0.81 19.63
N ASP A 313 19.53 -1.30 18.39
CA ASP A 313 20.26 -2.54 18.12
C ASP A 313 21.76 -2.40 18.34
N ARG A 314 22.31 -3.23 19.24
CA ARG A 314 23.74 -3.34 19.55
C ARG A 314 24.39 -4.58 18.93
N SER A 315 23.61 -5.42 18.28
CA SER A 315 24.02 -6.74 17.82
C SER A 315 24.15 -6.86 16.31
N GLY A 316 23.73 -5.83 15.55
CA GLY A 316 23.70 -5.85 14.08
C GLY A 316 22.60 -6.76 13.52
N LEU A 317 21.54 -6.98 14.29
CA LEU A 317 20.39 -7.79 13.89
C LEU A 317 19.44 -7.06 12.94
N VAL A 318 19.41 -5.72 12.98
CA VAL A 318 18.40 -4.92 12.28
C VAL A 318 18.93 -4.45 10.93
N ILE A 319 18.16 -4.77 9.89
CA ILE A 319 18.24 -4.12 8.57
C ILE A 319 17.16 -3.04 8.54
N HIS A 320 17.56 -1.78 8.46
CA HIS A 320 16.62 -0.66 8.44
C HIS A 320 16.37 -0.17 7.02
N LEU A 321 15.08 0.01 6.67
CA LEU A 321 14.66 0.51 5.38
C LEU A 321 14.11 1.93 5.53
N SER A 322 14.51 2.82 4.62
CA SER A 322 14.04 4.20 4.55
C SER A 322 13.53 4.53 3.16
N SER A 323 12.65 5.54 3.03
CA SER A 323 12.13 5.96 1.73
C SER A 323 11.73 7.43 1.73
N PHE A 324 12.03 8.13 0.64
CA PHE A 324 11.57 9.51 0.40
C PHE A 324 10.24 9.57 -0.38
N SER A 325 9.66 8.42 -0.77
CA SER A 325 8.43 8.38 -1.58
C SER A 325 7.22 8.97 -0.87
N LYS A 326 7.19 8.96 0.46
CA LYS A 326 6.08 9.50 1.26
C LYS A 326 6.38 10.88 1.82
N SER A 327 7.59 11.12 2.20
CA SER A 327 8.03 12.38 2.80
C SER A 327 8.38 13.47 1.78
N LEU A 328 8.61 13.11 0.51
CA LEU A 328 8.90 14.06 -0.57
C LEU A 328 7.90 13.94 -1.72
N PHE A 329 8.07 12.99 -2.62
CA PHE A 329 7.10 12.61 -3.67
C PHE A 329 7.42 11.22 -4.22
N PRO A 330 6.41 10.44 -4.65
CA PRO A 330 6.62 9.05 -5.07
C PRO A 330 7.56 8.89 -6.28
N GLY A 331 7.56 9.88 -7.18
CA GLY A 331 8.37 9.87 -8.41
C GLY A 331 9.88 9.99 -8.19
N VAL A 332 10.34 10.36 -6.97
CA VAL A 332 11.79 10.43 -6.69
C VAL A 332 12.45 9.05 -6.74
N ARG A 333 11.71 7.98 -6.41
CA ARG A 333 12.17 6.59 -6.44
C ARG A 333 13.48 6.33 -5.71
N ILE A 334 13.74 7.02 -4.60
CA ILE A 334 14.93 6.83 -3.76
C ILE A 334 14.51 6.32 -2.39
N GLY A 335 15.11 5.22 -1.99
CA GLY A 335 15.10 4.66 -0.65
C GLY A 335 16.52 4.24 -0.26
N ALA A 336 16.69 3.78 0.97
CA ALA A 336 17.95 3.29 1.47
C ALA A 336 17.75 2.07 2.36
N ILE A 337 18.73 1.18 2.33
CA ILE A 337 18.92 0.08 3.27
C ILE A 337 20.12 0.46 4.13
N ALA A 338 19.96 0.45 5.44
CA ALA A 338 21.04 0.57 6.38
C ALA A 338 21.32 -0.81 7.00
N ALA A 339 22.54 -1.29 6.86
CA ALA A 339 22.97 -2.60 7.29
C ALA A 339 24.42 -2.56 7.83
N ARG A 340 24.85 -3.61 8.52
CA ARG A 340 26.19 -3.70 9.10
C ARG A 340 26.86 -5.01 8.75
N GLY A 341 28.20 -4.96 8.72
CA GLY A 341 29.03 -6.14 8.52
C GLY A 341 28.76 -6.87 7.21
N ARG A 342 28.83 -8.19 7.22
CA ARG A 342 28.68 -9.04 6.02
C ARG A 342 27.36 -8.87 5.28
N ALA A 343 26.32 -8.34 5.95
CA ALA A 343 25.03 -8.09 5.30
C ALA A 343 25.15 -7.03 4.19
N VAL A 344 26.05 -6.06 4.32
CA VAL A 344 26.29 -5.02 3.31
C VAL A 344 26.81 -5.65 2.02
N ASP A 345 27.86 -6.47 2.10
CA ASP A 345 28.45 -7.13 0.93
C ASP A 345 27.45 -8.03 0.22
N ALA A 346 26.65 -8.79 0.99
CA ALA A 346 25.64 -9.67 0.44
C ALA A 346 24.49 -8.88 -0.23
N LEU A 347 24.06 -7.77 0.37
CA LEU A 347 23.04 -6.88 -0.24
C LEU A 347 23.55 -6.24 -1.52
N LEU A 348 24.80 -5.80 -1.56
CA LEU A 348 25.42 -5.27 -2.79
C LEU A 348 25.47 -6.32 -3.89
N ALA A 349 25.85 -7.56 -3.57
CA ALA A 349 25.83 -8.67 -4.54
C ALA A 349 24.41 -8.97 -5.05
N LEU A 350 23.42 -9.00 -4.15
CA LEU A 350 22.01 -9.20 -4.53
C LEU A 350 21.48 -8.05 -5.39
N LYS A 351 21.87 -6.81 -5.08
CA LYS A 351 21.47 -5.64 -5.86
C LYS A 351 22.13 -5.64 -7.23
N ALA A 352 23.43 -5.94 -7.32
CA ALA A 352 24.14 -6.05 -8.60
C ALA A 352 23.52 -7.09 -9.54
N ALA A 353 22.96 -8.18 -8.98
CA ALA A 353 22.23 -9.18 -9.76
C ALA A 353 20.81 -8.74 -10.17
N SER A 354 20.31 -7.64 -9.62
CA SER A 354 18.93 -7.14 -9.88
C SER A 354 18.92 -5.92 -10.79
N ASP A 355 19.86 -5.01 -10.58
CA ASP A 355 20.06 -3.78 -11.36
C ASP A 355 21.55 -3.46 -11.47
N LEU A 356 21.92 -2.69 -12.49
CA LEU A 356 23.31 -2.30 -12.71
C LEU A 356 23.68 -1.01 -11.99
N SER A 357 22.73 -0.12 -11.81
CA SER A 357 22.94 1.22 -11.26
C SER A 357 21.61 1.91 -11.01
N ASP A 358 21.64 2.89 -10.14
CA ASP A 358 20.51 3.76 -9.85
C ASP A 358 20.49 5.01 -10.76
N ALA A 359 19.45 5.84 -10.65
CA ALA A 359 19.32 7.12 -11.33
C ALA A 359 20.22 8.18 -10.67
N MET A 360 21.51 8.22 -11.04
CA MET A 360 22.53 9.09 -10.45
C MET A 360 22.14 10.57 -10.39
N PRO A 361 21.54 11.17 -11.46
CA PRO A 361 21.11 12.57 -11.41
C PRO A 361 20.10 12.88 -10.30
N LEU A 362 19.15 11.96 -10.07
CA LEU A 362 18.15 12.13 -9.01
C LEU A 362 18.74 11.98 -7.62
N GLN A 363 19.66 11.05 -7.45
CA GLN A 363 20.39 10.87 -6.17
C GLN A 363 21.25 12.07 -5.85
N ALA A 364 22.01 12.61 -6.82
CA ALA A 364 22.79 13.83 -6.66
C ALA A 364 21.89 15.04 -6.30
N ALA A 365 20.76 15.19 -7.00
CA ALA A 365 19.81 16.28 -6.73
C ALA A 365 19.19 16.15 -5.33
N LEU A 366 18.82 14.95 -4.91
CA LEU A 366 18.28 14.73 -3.57
C LEU A 366 19.32 15.01 -2.48
N ALA A 367 20.58 14.61 -2.68
CA ALA A 367 21.67 14.93 -1.76
C ALA A 367 21.81 16.43 -1.55
N GLU A 368 21.83 17.21 -2.63
CA GLU A 368 21.88 18.68 -2.58
C GLU A 368 20.64 19.28 -1.95
N PHE A 369 19.45 18.70 -2.22
CA PHE A 369 18.18 19.16 -1.66
C PHE A 369 18.14 18.98 -0.13
N LEU A 370 18.66 17.86 0.38
CA LEU A 370 18.81 17.63 1.82
C LEU A 370 19.87 18.56 2.42
N ALA A 371 21.06 18.65 1.79
CA ALA A 371 22.18 19.46 2.27
C ALA A 371 21.82 20.96 2.35
N ALA A 372 21.01 21.47 1.41
CA ALA A 372 20.52 22.84 1.41
C ALA A 372 19.41 23.12 2.43
N GLY A 373 18.96 22.11 3.20
CA GLY A 373 17.88 22.23 4.18
C GLY A 373 16.49 22.42 3.56
N GLU A 374 16.36 22.25 2.23
CA GLU A 374 15.06 22.37 1.53
C GLU A 374 14.11 21.24 1.96
N TYR A 375 14.65 20.06 2.19
CA TYR A 375 13.89 18.92 2.71
C TYR A 375 13.31 19.21 4.10
N ASP A 376 14.11 19.73 5.03
CA ASP A 376 13.66 20.04 6.39
C ASP A 376 12.56 21.12 6.37
N ARG A 377 12.69 22.14 5.50
CA ARG A 377 11.65 23.16 5.27
C ARG A 377 10.35 22.57 4.73
N HIS A 378 10.48 21.66 3.76
CA HIS A 378 9.34 20.95 3.21
C HIS A 378 8.63 20.11 4.27
N LEU A 379 9.36 19.30 5.05
CA LEU A 379 8.81 18.48 6.11
C LEU A 379 8.07 19.31 7.17
N ALA A 380 8.63 20.43 7.58
CA ALA A 380 7.98 21.31 8.57
C ALA A 380 6.62 21.84 8.07
N ARG A 381 6.50 22.13 6.77
CA ARG A 381 5.23 22.50 6.15
C ARG A 381 4.28 21.31 6.06
N LEU A 382 4.76 20.18 5.55
CA LEU A 382 3.98 18.96 5.34
C LEU A 382 3.37 18.46 6.65
N ARG A 383 4.17 18.36 7.71
CA ARG A 383 3.72 17.92 9.05
C ARG A 383 2.58 18.77 9.60
N ARG A 384 2.63 20.10 9.42
CA ARG A 384 1.52 20.99 9.85
C ARG A 384 0.23 20.72 9.09
N VAL A 385 0.32 20.51 7.79
CA VAL A 385 -0.86 20.17 6.95
C VAL A 385 -1.44 18.82 7.36
N LEU A 386 -0.58 17.82 7.57
CA LEU A 386 -1.00 16.48 7.95
C LEU A 386 -1.66 16.45 9.32
N LEU A 387 -1.14 17.21 10.31
CA LEU A 387 -1.77 17.34 11.61
C LEU A 387 -3.21 17.88 11.49
N ALA A 388 -3.39 18.97 10.75
CA ALA A 388 -4.71 19.57 10.54
C ALA A 388 -5.68 18.62 9.79
N ARG A 389 -5.17 17.86 8.80
CA ARG A 389 -5.97 16.87 8.07
C ARG A 389 -6.37 15.69 8.97
N ARG A 390 -5.44 15.17 9.77
CA ARG A 390 -5.72 14.13 10.75
C ARG A 390 -6.81 14.56 11.74
N ASP A 391 -6.68 15.75 12.32
CA ASP A 391 -7.65 16.26 13.29
C ASP A 391 -9.04 16.42 12.66
N ALA A 392 -9.10 16.92 11.42
CA ALA A 392 -10.36 17.04 10.68
C ALA A 392 -11.04 15.67 10.43
N VAL A 393 -10.24 14.61 10.17
CA VAL A 393 -10.79 13.25 10.04
C VAL A 393 -11.26 12.72 11.38
N LEU A 394 -10.47 12.87 12.45
CA LEU A 394 -10.85 12.38 13.77
C LEU A 394 -12.14 13.03 14.30
N GLU A 395 -12.29 14.34 14.13
CA GLU A 395 -13.51 15.06 14.45
C GLU A 395 -14.71 14.54 13.65
N ALA A 396 -14.56 14.36 12.34
CA ALA A 396 -15.61 13.83 11.49
C ALA A 396 -15.97 12.37 11.82
N LEU A 397 -14.99 11.53 12.21
CA LEU A 397 -15.26 10.16 12.67
C LEU A 397 -16.11 10.16 13.94
N ALA A 398 -15.79 11.04 14.90
CA ALA A 398 -16.54 11.17 16.14
C ALA A 398 -17.97 11.68 15.91
N GLU A 399 -18.19 12.52 14.88
CA GLU A 399 -19.50 13.08 14.55
C GLU A 399 -20.39 12.11 13.75
N HIS A 400 -19.80 11.33 12.85
CA HIS A 400 -20.57 10.61 11.81
C HIS A 400 -20.53 9.09 11.89
N LEU A 401 -19.62 8.48 12.65
CA LEU A 401 -19.58 7.03 12.73
C LEU A 401 -20.55 6.50 13.80
N PRO A 402 -21.15 5.31 13.56
CA PRO A 402 -22.09 4.72 14.51
C PRO A 402 -21.41 4.33 15.84
N SER A 403 -22.20 4.28 16.90
CA SER A 403 -21.73 3.76 18.19
C SER A 403 -21.18 2.34 18.04
N GLY A 404 -20.06 2.05 18.71
CA GLY A 404 -19.34 0.78 18.60
C GLY A 404 -18.23 0.77 17.55
N ALA A 405 -18.11 1.79 16.69
CA ALA A 405 -16.91 1.99 15.87
C ALA A 405 -15.75 2.49 16.74
N ARG A 406 -14.52 2.04 16.42
CA ARG A 406 -13.28 2.45 17.07
C ARG A 406 -12.27 2.86 16.03
N TRP A 407 -11.32 3.74 16.39
CA TRP A 407 -10.25 4.15 15.48
C TRP A 407 -8.99 4.53 16.21
N THR A 408 -7.86 4.45 15.48
CA THR A 408 -6.57 4.88 15.99
C THR A 408 -6.38 6.38 15.86
N THR A 409 -5.54 6.96 16.74
CA THR A 409 -5.13 8.37 16.69
C THR A 409 -3.63 8.44 16.38
N PRO A 410 -3.24 8.52 15.10
CA PRO A 410 -1.84 8.49 14.71
C PRO A 410 -1.10 9.78 15.08
N GLU A 411 0.16 9.66 15.49
CA GLU A 411 1.07 10.77 15.77
C GLU A 411 1.92 11.19 14.57
N GLY A 412 1.74 10.48 13.43
CA GLY A 412 2.46 10.70 12.19
C GLY A 412 1.92 9.81 11.08
N GLY A 413 2.57 9.84 9.91
CA GLY A 413 2.14 9.08 8.74
C GLY A 413 0.88 9.65 8.09
N TYR A 414 0.12 8.79 7.40
CA TYR A 414 -1.01 9.19 6.56
C TYR A 414 -2.31 8.44 6.85
N GLN A 415 -2.34 7.49 7.79
CA GLN A 415 -3.41 6.52 7.94
C GLN A 415 -4.06 6.50 9.32
N ILE A 416 -5.36 6.23 9.31
CA ILE A 416 -6.18 5.93 10.48
C ILE A 416 -6.80 4.57 10.23
N TRP A 417 -6.70 3.66 11.20
CA TRP A 417 -7.35 2.37 11.19
C TRP A 417 -8.69 2.48 11.89
N VAL A 418 -9.74 2.05 11.23
CA VAL A 418 -11.11 2.08 11.75
C VAL A 418 -11.62 0.66 11.87
N GLU A 419 -12.10 0.31 13.03
CA GLU A 419 -12.78 -0.95 13.35
C GLU A 419 -14.29 -0.66 13.45
N LEU A 420 -15.08 -1.31 12.61
CA LEU A 420 -16.53 -1.16 12.56
C LEU A 420 -17.22 -2.16 13.50
N PRO A 421 -18.52 -1.94 13.84
CA PRO A 421 -19.32 -2.91 14.58
C PRO A 421 -19.33 -4.29 13.92
N GLU A 422 -19.66 -5.31 14.68
CA GLU A 422 -19.76 -6.69 14.20
C GLU A 422 -20.80 -6.85 13.08
N GLY A 423 -20.57 -7.83 12.22
CA GLY A 423 -21.48 -8.14 11.10
C GLY A 423 -21.20 -7.36 9.80
N ILE A 424 -20.22 -6.45 9.78
CA ILE A 424 -19.84 -5.68 8.59
C ILE A 424 -18.57 -6.26 7.97
N ASP A 425 -18.63 -6.66 6.69
CA ASP A 425 -17.42 -6.90 5.87
C ASP A 425 -17.12 -5.64 5.06
N THR A 426 -15.93 -5.10 5.24
CA THR A 426 -15.52 -3.85 4.58
C THR A 426 -15.30 -4.00 3.07
N ARG A 427 -15.15 -5.22 2.55
CA ARG A 427 -15.15 -5.48 1.09
C ARG A 427 -16.52 -5.23 0.48
N ASP A 428 -17.57 -5.69 1.17
CA ASP A 428 -18.94 -5.49 0.71
C ASP A 428 -19.41 -4.04 0.89
N LEU A 429 -18.88 -3.36 1.92
CA LEU A 429 -19.13 -1.94 2.18
C LEU A 429 -18.52 -1.04 1.10
N LEU A 430 -17.42 -1.43 0.47
CA LEU A 430 -16.65 -0.58 -0.43
C LEU A 430 -17.49 -0.12 -1.63
N ALA A 431 -18.31 -0.99 -2.21
CA ALA A 431 -19.14 -0.63 -3.37
C ALA A 431 -20.15 0.46 -3.05
N ASP A 432 -20.78 0.37 -1.87
CA ASP A 432 -21.74 1.38 -1.42
C ASP A 432 -21.03 2.71 -1.07
N ALA A 433 -19.85 2.63 -0.47
CA ALA A 433 -19.03 3.80 -0.15
C ALA A 433 -18.57 4.55 -1.40
N VAL A 434 -18.14 3.82 -2.45
CA VAL A 434 -17.80 4.42 -3.75
C VAL A 434 -19.02 5.15 -4.33
N GLY A 435 -20.18 4.52 -4.30
CA GLY A 435 -21.45 5.14 -4.74
C GLY A 435 -21.86 6.37 -3.95
N ALA A 436 -21.44 6.45 -2.68
CA ALA A 436 -21.65 7.61 -1.83
C ALA A 436 -20.56 8.69 -1.96
N GLY A 437 -19.54 8.45 -2.77
CA GLY A 437 -18.47 9.42 -3.07
C GLY A 437 -17.26 9.32 -2.12
N VAL A 438 -16.96 8.16 -1.54
CA VAL A 438 -15.75 7.95 -0.73
C VAL A 438 -15.07 6.63 -1.04
N LEU A 439 -13.74 6.63 -1.09
CA LEU A 439 -12.88 5.47 -1.29
C LEU A 439 -12.07 5.20 -0.02
N PHE A 440 -12.06 3.96 0.45
CA PHE A 440 -11.19 3.50 1.54
C PHE A 440 -10.47 2.19 1.18
N ALA A 441 -9.49 1.78 1.97
CA ALA A 441 -8.84 0.49 1.80
C ALA A 441 -9.46 -0.55 2.76
N PRO A 442 -10.12 -1.62 2.26
CA PRO A 442 -10.68 -2.67 3.10
C PRO A 442 -9.61 -3.41 3.89
N GLY A 443 -9.94 -3.79 5.14
CA GLY A 443 -9.01 -4.47 6.04
C GLY A 443 -8.52 -5.82 5.54
N SER A 444 -9.31 -6.50 4.73
CA SER A 444 -8.93 -7.79 4.12
C SER A 444 -7.67 -7.73 3.26
N GLN A 445 -7.30 -6.54 2.73
CA GLN A 445 -6.07 -6.36 1.94
C GLN A 445 -4.79 -6.48 2.77
N PHE A 446 -4.90 -6.35 4.08
CA PHE A 446 -3.78 -6.32 5.01
C PHE A 446 -3.63 -7.61 5.80
N ASN A 447 -4.53 -8.58 5.61
CA ASN A 447 -4.45 -9.90 6.18
C ASN A 447 -3.64 -10.83 5.29
N HIS A 448 -2.87 -11.75 5.89
CA HIS A 448 -2.03 -12.71 5.16
C HIS A 448 -2.84 -13.64 4.24
N ASP A 449 -4.05 -13.99 4.64
CA ASP A 449 -4.97 -14.88 3.91
C ASP A 449 -6.11 -14.16 3.19
N GLY A 450 -6.15 -12.82 3.26
CA GLY A 450 -7.19 -12.03 2.63
C GLY A 450 -8.60 -12.21 3.21
N ARG A 451 -8.70 -12.80 4.43
CA ARG A 451 -10.00 -13.06 5.08
C ARG A 451 -10.84 -11.80 5.26
N ALA A 452 -12.14 -11.97 5.38
CA ALA A 452 -13.09 -10.92 5.70
C ALA A 452 -12.66 -10.10 6.91
N SER A 453 -12.89 -8.79 6.86
CA SER A 453 -12.49 -7.87 7.91
C SER A 453 -13.55 -6.78 8.12
N ARG A 454 -13.87 -6.52 9.38
CA ARG A 454 -14.68 -5.35 9.77
C ARG A 454 -13.86 -4.07 9.87
N CYS A 455 -12.57 -4.15 9.64
CA CYS A 455 -11.67 -3.01 9.70
C CYS A 455 -11.45 -2.40 8.32
N LEU A 456 -11.11 -1.12 8.29
CA LEU A 456 -10.70 -0.40 7.09
C LEU A 456 -9.63 0.63 7.41
N ARG A 457 -8.83 1.00 6.40
CA ARG A 457 -7.87 2.08 6.51
C ARG A 457 -8.38 3.31 5.78
N LEU A 458 -8.42 4.43 6.48
CA LEU A 458 -8.61 5.76 5.92
C LEU A 458 -7.27 6.46 5.80
N SER A 459 -7.06 7.15 4.68
CA SER A 459 -5.89 8.00 4.46
C SER A 459 -6.29 9.46 4.38
N PHE A 460 -5.50 10.32 5.00
CA PHE A 460 -5.63 11.78 4.90
C PHE A 460 -4.52 12.42 4.04
N ALA A 461 -3.85 11.61 3.20
CA ALA A 461 -2.72 12.05 2.39
C ALA A 461 -3.10 13.00 1.25
N MET A 462 -4.16 12.66 0.48
CA MET A 462 -4.39 13.21 -0.87
C MET A 462 -5.43 14.32 -0.93
N ALA A 463 -6.34 14.42 0.06
CA ALA A 463 -7.44 15.38 0.04
C ALA A 463 -7.27 16.47 1.12
N ASP A 464 -7.85 17.63 0.92
CA ASP A 464 -7.91 18.68 1.92
C ASP A 464 -8.90 18.35 3.06
N ALA A 465 -8.83 19.12 4.16
CA ALA A 465 -9.64 18.86 5.35
C ALA A 465 -11.16 18.90 5.06
N ALA A 466 -11.62 19.77 4.18
CA ALA A 466 -13.03 19.87 3.83
C ALA A 466 -13.52 18.65 3.05
N MET A 467 -12.72 18.21 2.07
CA MET A 467 -12.99 16.97 1.33
C MET A 467 -12.98 15.75 2.23
N LEU A 468 -12.00 15.64 3.13
CA LEU A 468 -11.89 14.53 4.09
C LEU A 468 -13.12 14.46 5.01
N ARG A 469 -13.59 15.58 5.56
CA ARG A 469 -14.84 15.62 6.34
C ARG A 469 -16.04 15.13 5.54
N ARG A 470 -16.19 15.57 4.28
CA ARG A 470 -17.26 15.08 3.39
C ARG A 470 -17.17 13.58 3.14
N GLY A 471 -15.95 13.06 2.95
CA GLY A 471 -15.72 11.63 2.75
C GLY A 471 -16.15 10.79 3.96
N VAL A 472 -15.77 11.22 5.17
CA VAL A 472 -16.17 10.56 6.42
C VAL A 472 -17.69 10.65 6.65
N ALA A 473 -18.30 11.81 6.41
CA ALA A 473 -19.75 11.97 6.50
C ALA A 473 -20.51 11.06 5.50
N ALA A 474 -19.97 10.89 4.29
CA ALA A 474 -20.53 9.95 3.32
C ALA A 474 -20.42 8.50 3.80
N LEU A 475 -19.28 8.10 4.37
CA LEU A 475 -19.10 6.78 4.96
C LEU A 475 -20.07 6.52 6.11
N GLY A 476 -20.27 7.52 7.00
CA GLY A 476 -21.23 7.43 8.11
C GLY A 476 -22.64 7.14 7.62
N ARG A 477 -23.14 7.87 6.62
CA ARG A 477 -24.47 7.62 6.02
C ARG A 477 -24.62 6.21 5.45
N VAL A 478 -23.59 5.68 4.80
CA VAL A 478 -23.60 4.31 4.27
C VAL A 478 -23.67 3.28 5.39
N LEU A 479 -22.94 3.49 6.47
CA LEU A 479 -22.95 2.62 7.65
C LEU A 479 -24.31 2.63 8.35
N GLU A 480 -24.89 3.79 8.57
CA GLU A 480 -26.24 3.92 9.15
C GLU A 480 -27.31 3.20 8.32
N ALA A 481 -27.27 3.36 7.00
CA ALA A 481 -28.19 2.67 6.10
C ALA A 481 -28.06 1.14 6.18
N ARG A 482 -26.82 0.62 6.26
CA ARG A 482 -26.57 -0.82 6.40
C ARG A 482 -27.01 -1.37 7.76
N LEU A 483 -26.68 -0.69 8.85
CA LEU A 483 -27.06 -1.09 10.20
C LEU A 483 -28.58 -1.01 10.41
N GLY A 484 -29.23 0.05 9.89
CA GLY A 484 -30.68 0.19 9.93
C GLY A 484 -31.43 -0.86 9.09
N ALA A 485 -30.83 -1.34 7.99
CA ALA A 485 -31.36 -2.44 7.19
C ALA A 485 -31.22 -3.80 7.88
N ALA A 486 -30.13 -4.01 8.62
CA ALA A 486 -29.89 -5.24 9.38
C ALA A 486 -30.80 -5.37 10.61
N ALA A 487 -31.25 -4.23 11.20
CA ALA A 487 -32.15 -4.21 12.34
C ALA A 487 -33.64 -4.44 11.98
N ARG A 488 -34.02 -4.45 10.69
CA ARG A 488 -35.35 -4.80 10.24
C ARG A 488 -35.48 -6.31 10.06
N PRO A 489 -36.28 -7.03 10.86
CA PRO A 489 -36.52 -8.45 10.62
C PRO A 489 -37.11 -8.61 9.21
N ALA A 490 -36.62 -9.64 8.49
CA ALA A 490 -37.20 -10.01 7.21
C ALA A 490 -38.72 -10.17 7.40
N ALA A 491 -39.52 -9.38 6.69
CA ALA A 491 -40.96 -9.54 6.71
C ALA A 491 -41.27 -10.95 6.21
N VAL A 492 -41.66 -11.82 7.12
CA VAL A 492 -42.22 -13.13 6.78
C VAL A 492 -43.60 -12.83 6.19
N HIS A 493 -43.71 -12.86 4.87
CA HIS A 493 -45.01 -12.97 4.22
C HIS A 493 -45.49 -14.38 4.44
N ILE A 494 -46.46 -14.51 5.33
CA ILE A 494 -47.31 -15.70 5.51
C ILE A 494 -48.24 -15.81 4.28
#